data_9d58540768ed516e7fa9a40dc8b61687
#
_entry.id   9d58540768ed516e7fa9a40dc8b61687
#
_cell.length_a   1.000
_cell.length_b   1.000
_cell.length_c   1.000
_cell.angle_alpha   90.00
_cell.angle_beta   90.00
_cell.angle_gamma   90.00
#
_symmetry.space_group_name_H-M   'P 1'
#
loop_
_entity.id
_entity.type
_entity.pdbx_description
1 polymer ?
#
loop_
_entity_poly.entity_id
_entity_poly.type
_entity_poly.pdbx_seq_one_letter_code
_entity_poly.pdbx_strand_id
1 'polypeptide(L)'
;MRLVVLAALAAFAFAPPAAAQTAASPESREAARALVEAMGVREQVGTMLSQMRGLLVQSIQQQSPNAPQGEAARVVDEFLMPEFQARSGEIAEATASIWAGRLTAAELRELAAFYGTPLGRKLLGAIPEVTAEALRFGQAWGARVAGEAVAKHRAALRARGFNL
;
A
#
# COMPACT_ATOMS: atom_id res chain seq x y z
N MET A 1 -68.32 -6.28 26.12
CA MET A 1 -67.84 -6.88 24.85
C MET A 1 -66.73 -5.93 24.32
N ARG A 2 -65.44 -6.17 24.66
CA ARG A 2 -64.32 -5.39 24.20
C ARG A 2 -63.38 -6.37 23.49
N LEU A 3 -63.29 -6.29 22.15
CA LEU A 3 -62.36 -7.01 21.34
C LEU A 3 -60.95 -6.37 21.49
N VAL A 4 -59.98 -7.13 21.95
CA VAL A 4 -58.58 -6.76 21.92
C VAL A 4 -57.94 -7.45 20.69
N VAL A 5 -57.58 -6.63 19.70
CA VAL A 5 -56.86 -7.08 18.51
C VAL A 5 -55.36 -7.02 18.84
N LEU A 6 -54.72 -8.19 18.98
CA LEU A 6 -53.28 -8.32 19.12
C LEU A 6 -52.67 -8.26 17.71
N ALA A 7 -51.99 -7.15 17.41
CA ALA A 7 -51.14 -7.03 16.21
C ALA A 7 -49.73 -7.56 16.54
N ALA A 8 -49.39 -8.71 16.04
CA ALA A 8 -48.03 -9.25 16.10
C ALA A 8 -47.13 -8.58 15.03
N LEU A 9 -46.27 -7.64 15.46
CA LEU A 9 -45.18 -7.12 14.62
C LEU A 9 -44.06 -8.16 14.56
N ALA A 10 -43.93 -8.85 13.42
CA ALA A 10 -42.74 -9.65 13.10
C ALA A 10 -41.63 -8.69 12.69
N ALA A 11 -40.71 -8.39 13.61
CA ALA A 11 -39.45 -7.69 13.29
C ALA A 11 -38.53 -8.65 12.55
N PHE A 12 -38.47 -8.52 11.22
CA PHE A 12 -37.46 -9.17 10.40
C PHE A 12 -36.13 -8.46 10.68
N ALA A 13 -35.33 -9.03 11.58
CA ALA A 13 -33.97 -8.59 11.83
C ALA A 13 -33.10 -8.96 10.61
N PHE A 14 -32.92 -8.00 9.69
CA PHE A 14 -31.88 -8.05 8.66
C PHE A 14 -30.55 -7.83 9.37
N ALA A 15 -29.95 -8.89 9.91
CA ALA A 15 -28.58 -8.84 10.36
C ALA A 15 -27.70 -8.84 9.08
N PRO A 16 -26.85 -7.80 8.85
CA PRO A 16 -25.86 -7.87 7.79
C PRO A 16 -24.95 -9.07 8.11
N PRO A 17 -24.54 -9.86 7.09
CA PRO A 17 -23.57 -10.91 7.32
C PRO A 17 -22.32 -10.25 7.88
N ALA A 18 -22.03 -10.47 9.16
CA ALA A 18 -20.72 -10.18 9.71
C ALA A 18 -19.74 -10.98 8.86
N ALA A 19 -18.96 -10.30 8.02
CA ALA A 19 -17.82 -10.88 7.34
C ALA A 19 -16.85 -11.30 8.46
N ALA A 20 -17.07 -12.49 9.02
CA ALA A 20 -16.09 -13.15 9.84
C ALA A 20 -14.83 -13.21 8.96
N GLN A 21 -13.76 -12.57 9.43
CA GLN A 21 -12.42 -12.77 8.88
C GLN A 21 -12.08 -14.25 9.14
N THR A 22 -12.59 -15.11 8.28
CA THR A 22 -12.25 -16.52 8.26
C THR A 22 -10.76 -16.60 7.98
N ALA A 23 -10.03 -17.28 8.86
CA ALA A 23 -8.62 -17.56 8.61
C ALA A 23 -8.48 -18.07 7.17
N ALA A 24 -7.64 -17.42 6.37
CA ALA A 24 -7.51 -17.71 4.95
C ALA A 24 -7.31 -19.21 4.72
N SER A 25 -8.13 -19.80 3.89
CA SER A 25 -8.04 -21.24 3.58
C SER A 25 -6.69 -21.56 2.91
N PRO A 26 -6.21 -22.80 2.97
CA PRO A 26 -5.02 -23.19 2.21
C PRO A 26 -5.13 -22.85 0.73
N GLU A 27 -6.32 -23.04 0.15
CA GLU A 27 -6.62 -22.73 -1.24
C GLU A 27 -6.54 -21.22 -1.54
N SER A 28 -7.08 -20.36 -0.66
CA SER A 28 -6.96 -18.90 -0.80
C SER A 28 -5.51 -18.43 -0.69
N ARG A 29 -4.70 -19.05 0.17
CA ARG A 29 -3.27 -18.73 0.30
C ARG A 29 -2.50 -19.10 -0.97
N GLU A 30 -2.76 -20.27 -1.54
CA GLU A 30 -2.13 -20.69 -2.79
C GLU A 30 -2.49 -19.75 -3.96
N ALA A 31 -3.78 -19.42 -4.11
CA ALA A 31 -4.23 -18.47 -5.11
C ALA A 31 -3.65 -17.06 -4.90
N ALA A 32 -3.47 -16.63 -3.65
CA ALA A 32 -2.83 -15.36 -3.33
C ALA A 32 -1.34 -15.34 -3.67
N ARG A 33 -0.62 -16.45 -3.47
CA ARG A 33 0.79 -16.55 -3.93
C ARG A 33 0.89 -16.42 -5.44
N ALA A 34 0.00 -17.06 -6.18
CA ALA A 34 -0.04 -16.94 -7.64
C ALA A 34 -0.31 -15.49 -8.08
N LEU A 35 -1.20 -14.78 -7.38
CA LEU A 35 -1.45 -13.36 -7.62
C LEU A 35 -0.20 -12.51 -7.33
N VAL A 36 0.44 -12.70 -6.19
CA VAL A 36 1.65 -11.97 -5.78
C VAL A 36 2.80 -12.16 -6.78
N GLU A 37 2.95 -13.37 -7.32
CA GLU A 37 3.90 -13.67 -8.39
C GLU A 37 3.53 -12.93 -9.69
N ALA A 38 2.26 -12.99 -10.10
CA ALA A 38 1.78 -12.32 -11.31
C ALA A 38 1.90 -10.77 -11.21
N MET A 39 1.85 -10.22 -10.02
CA MET A 39 2.04 -8.79 -9.75
C MET A 39 3.53 -8.36 -9.73
N GLY A 40 4.47 -9.29 -9.82
CA GLY A 40 5.90 -8.96 -9.80
C GLY A 40 6.39 -8.42 -8.44
N VAL A 41 5.80 -8.87 -7.33
CA VAL A 41 6.19 -8.39 -5.98
C VAL A 41 7.65 -8.72 -5.69
N ARG A 42 8.18 -9.81 -6.20
CA ARG A 42 9.59 -10.20 -6.02
C ARG A 42 10.55 -9.17 -6.61
N GLU A 43 10.26 -8.65 -7.80
CA GLU A 43 11.03 -7.61 -8.47
C GLU A 43 10.94 -6.28 -7.71
N GLN A 44 9.76 -5.95 -7.20
CA GLN A 44 9.55 -4.76 -6.37
C GLN A 44 10.36 -4.83 -5.07
N VAL A 45 10.42 -6.01 -4.42
CA VAL A 45 11.25 -6.24 -3.24
C VAL A 45 12.74 -6.06 -3.57
N GLY A 46 13.22 -6.56 -4.72
CA GLY A 46 14.58 -6.34 -5.17
C GLY A 46 14.94 -4.85 -5.32
N THR A 47 14.04 -4.08 -5.90
CA THR A 47 14.19 -2.61 -6.02
C THR A 47 14.22 -1.94 -4.65
N MET A 48 13.33 -2.32 -3.74
CA MET A 48 13.28 -1.82 -2.37
C MET A 48 14.58 -2.13 -1.61
N LEU A 49 15.12 -3.33 -1.71
CA LEU A 49 16.39 -3.71 -1.09
C LEU A 49 17.56 -2.88 -1.63
N SER A 50 17.57 -2.59 -2.93
CA SER A 50 18.60 -1.74 -3.54
C SER A 50 18.57 -0.31 -2.98
N GLN A 51 17.39 0.25 -2.77
CA GLN A 51 17.24 1.56 -2.13
C GLN A 51 17.64 1.53 -0.65
N MET A 52 17.22 0.49 0.08
CA MET A 52 17.58 0.28 1.49
C MET A 52 19.08 0.18 1.68
N ARG A 53 19.81 -0.49 0.77
CA ARG A 53 21.28 -0.56 0.79
C ARG A 53 21.91 0.83 0.91
N GLY A 54 21.47 1.78 0.08
CA GLY A 54 21.97 3.17 0.12
C GLY A 54 21.75 3.85 1.47
N LEU A 55 20.55 3.69 2.05
CA LEU A 55 20.21 4.23 3.37
C LEU A 55 21.03 3.60 4.49
N LEU A 56 21.26 2.29 4.44
CA LEU A 56 22.08 1.58 5.43
C LEU A 56 23.54 2.05 5.37
N VAL A 57 24.11 2.17 4.17
CA VAL A 57 25.49 2.69 4.00
C VAL A 57 25.61 4.10 4.60
N GLN A 58 24.68 4.97 4.29
CA GLN A 58 24.66 6.32 4.83
C GLN A 58 24.53 6.35 6.35
N SER A 59 23.63 5.51 6.91
CA SER A 59 23.43 5.41 8.36
C SER A 59 24.68 4.92 9.09
N ILE A 60 25.35 3.88 8.58
CA ILE A 60 26.59 3.35 9.17
C ILE A 60 27.72 4.38 9.08
N GLN A 61 27.85 5.06 7.93
CA GLN A 61 28.86 6.11 7.76
C GLN A 61 28.67 7.26 8.74
N GLN A 62 27.42 7.67 9.00
CA GLN A 62 27.11 8.73 9.99
C GLN A 62 27.43 8.28 11.42
N GLN A 63 27.22 7.02 11.76
CA GLN A 63 27.51 6.47 13.09
C GLN A 63 28.99 6.18 13.31
N SER A 64 29.77 6.07 12.23
CA SER A 64 31.20 5.74 12.26
C SER A 64 32.00 6.68 11.35
N PRO A 65 32.07 7.98 11.67
CA PRO A 65 32.67 8.99 10.79
C PRO A 65 34.18 8.79 10.58
N ASN A 66 34.84 8.06 11.46
CA ASN A 66 36.27 7.74 11.38
C ASN A 66 36.57 6.43 10.65
N ALA A 67 35.54 5.71 10.18
CA ALA A 67 35.75 4.50 9.40
C ALA A 67 36.41 4.82 8.05
N PRO A 68 37.27 3.93 7.53
CA PRO A 68 37.89 4.12 6.21
C PRO A 68 36.84 4.33 5.12
N GLN A 69 37.18 5.12 4.10
CA GLN A 69 36.29 5.39 2.98
C GLN A 69 35.88 4.08 2.29
N GLY A 70 34.57 3.90 2.08
CA GLY A 70 34.01 2.70 1.45
C GLY A 70 33.80 1.52 2.41
N GLU A 71 34.28 1.55 3.64
CA GLU A 71 34.12 0.43 4.58
C GLU A 71 32.66 0.22 4.99
N ALA A 72 31.88 1.29 5.16
CA ALA A 72 30.43 1.18 5.42
C ALA A 72 29.70 0.41 4.32
N ALA A 73 30.06 0.64 3.06
CA ALA A 73 29.47 -0.10 1.94
C ALA A 73 29.83 -1.59 1.98
N ARG A 74 31.11 -1.91 2.29
CA ARG A 74 31.55 -3.30 2.41
C ARG A 74 30.82 -4.05 3.53
N VAL A 75 30.69 -3.41 4.70
CA VAL A 75 29.96 -3.98 5.85
C VAL A 75 28.51 -4.26 5.47
N VAL A 76 27.85 -3.32 4.78
CA VAL A 76 26.47 -3.51 4.32
C VAL A 76 26.39 -4.68 3.33
N ASP A 77 27.27 -4.74 2.35
CA ASP A 77 27.22 -5.76 1.28
C ASP A 77 27.61 -7.16 1.79
N GLU A 78 28.54 -7.24 2.73
CA GLU A 78 29.05 -8.51 3.23
C GLU A 78 28.17 -9.11 4.34
N PHE A 79 27.63 -8.28 5.23
CA PHE A 79 26.95 -8.77 6.42
C PHE A 79 25.44 -8.52 6.42
N LEU A 80 24.97 -7.37 5.92
CA LEU A 80 23.58 -7.01 6.04
C LEU A 80 22.73 -7.41 4.84
N MET A 81 23.19 -7.12 3.63
CA MET A 81 22.42 -7.42 2.42
C MET A 81 22.10 -8.90 2.21
N PRO A 82 23.02 -9.85 2.51
CA PRO A 82 22.70 -11.27 2.43
C PRO A 82 21.54 -11.69 3.35
N GLU A 83 21.46 -11.13 4.57
CA GLU A 83 20.37 -11.41 5.52
C GLU A 83 19.04 -10.90 5.01
N PHE A 84 18.99 -9.69 4.45
CA PHE A 84 17.78 -9.16 3.83
C PHE A 84 17.35 -9.98 2.62
N GLN A 85 18.29 -10.39 1.77
CA GLN A 85 18.03 -11.22 0.60
C GLN A 85 17.48 -12.59 1.00
N ALA A 86 18.07 -13.24 2.00
CA ALA A 86 17.62 -14.53 2.51
C ALA A 86 16.18 -14.50 3.03
N ARG A 87 15.74 -13.36 3.56
CA ARG A 87 14.39 -13.15 4.12
C ARG A 87 13.42 -12.44 3.18
N SER A 88 13.83 -12.07 1.99
CA SER A 88 13.00 -11.33 1.03
C SER A 88 11.68 -12.04 0.70
N GLY A 89 11.66 -13.38 0.74
CA GLY A 89 10.45 -14.18 0.56
C GLY A 89 9.38 -13.95 1.62
N GLU A 90 9.74 -13.52 2.84
CA GLU A 90 8.79 -13.24 3.92
C GLU A 90 7.83 -12.10 3.52
N ILE A 91 8.29 -11.12 2.76
CA ILE A 91 7.46 -10.01 2.26
C ILE A 91 6.40 -10.53 1.27
N ALA A 92 6.78 -11.42 0.36
CA ALA A 92 5.86 -12.02 -0.59
C ALA A 92 4.79 -12.88 0.14
N GLU A 93 5.20 -13.68 1.13
CA GLU A 93 4.28 -14.48 1.93
C GLU A 93 3.34 -13.61 2.80
N ALA A 94 3.85 -12.56 3.42
CA ALA A 94 3.03 -11.59 4.14
C ALA A 94 2.00 -10.92 3.23
N THR A 95 2.43 -10.50 2.03
CA THR A 95 1.55 -9.91 1.02
C THR A 95 0.48 -10.90 0.56
N ALA A 96 0.84 -12.15 0.30
CA ALA A 96 -0.11 -13.21 -0.05
C ALA A 96 -1.12 -13.45 1.09
N SER A 97 -0.67 -13.47 2.34
CA SER A 97 -1.56 -13.61 3.50
C SER A 97 -2.56 -12.47 3.62
N ILE A 98 -2.15 -11.24 3.33
CA ILE A 98 -3.04 -10.07 3.32
C ILE A 98 -4.12 -10.22 2.25
N TRP A 99 -3.76 -10.62 1.03
CA TRP A 99 -4.70 -10.83 -0.06
C TRP A 99 -5.67 -11.99 0.21
N ALA A 100 -5.16 -13.11 0.72
CA ALA A 100 -5.96 -14.28 1.10
C ALA A 100 -7.00 -13.99 2.19
N GLY A 101 -6.77 -12.98 3.03
CA GLY A 101 -7.74 -12.52 4.03
C GLY A 101 -8.79 -11.54 3.50
N ARG A 102 -8.69 -11.09 2.23
CA ARG A 102 -9.56 -10.06 1.64
C ARG A 102 -10.39 -10.56 0.46
N LEU A 103 -9.90 -11.55 -0.27
CA LEU A 103 -10.50 -12.06 -1.48
C LEU A 103 -10.65 -13.58 -1.39
N THR A 104 -11.64 -14.10 -2.10
CA THR A 104 -11.85 -15.54 -2.27
C THR A 104 -10.78 -16.13 -3.19
N ALA A 105 -10.59 -17.45 -3.13
CA ALA A 105 -9.66 -18.16 -4.01
C ALA A 105 -10.01 -17.96 -5.50
N ALA A 106 -11.30 -17.88 -5.85
CA ALA A 106 -11.75 -17.63 -7.22
C ALA A 106 -11.33 -16.25 -7.70
N GLU A 107 -11.62 -15.18 -6.93
CA GLU A 107 -11.25 -13.81 -7.25
C GLU A 107 -9.73 -13.64 -7.37
N LEU A 108 -8.96 -14.28 -6.48
CA LEU A 108 -7.50 -14.26 -6.53
C LEU A 108 -6.95 -14.90 -7.82
N ARG A 109 -7.53 -16.01 -8.28
CA ARG A 109 -7.15 -16.64 -9.54
C ARG A 109 -7.49 -15.78 -10.74
N GLU A 110 -8.68 -15.13 -10.74
CA GLU A 110 -9.08 -14.21 -11.82
C GLU A 110 -8.12 -13.03 -11.91
N LEU A 111 -7.75 -12.43 -10.78
CA LEU A 111 -6.75 -11.35 -10.74
C LEU A 111 -5.37 -11.82 -11.20
N ALA A 112 -4.91 -12.99 -10.75
CA ALA A 112 -3.64 -13.55 -11.20
C ALA A 112 -3.62 -13.77 -12.72
N ALA A 113 -4.70 -14.31 -13.27
CA ALA A 113 -4.87 -14.49 -14.72
C ALA A 113 -4.85 -13.15 -15.46
N PHE A 114 -5.57 -12.14 -14.94
CA PHE A 114 -5.58 -10.78 -15.52
C PHE A 114 -4.18 -10.15 -15.55
N TYR A 115 -3.44 -10.15 -14.43
CA TYR A 115 -2.10 -9.58 -14.38
C TYR A 115 -1.06 -10.37 -15.19
N GLY A 116 -1.33 -11.63 -15.50
CA GLY A 116 -0.58 -12.43 -16.47
C GLY A 116 -0.76 -11.99 -17.93
N THR A 117 -1.80 -11.20 -18.26
CA THR A 117 -2.05 -10.71 -19.63
C THR A 117 -1.11 -9.55 -20.01
N PRO A 118 -0.92 -9.27 -21.31
CA PRO A 118 -0.19 -8.08 -21.75
C PRO A 118 -0.77 -6.77 -21.20
N LEU A 119 -2.10 -6.66 -21.11
CA LEU A 119 -2.79 -5.49 -20.56
C LEU A 119 -2.56 -5.36 -19.06
N GLY A 120 -2.68 -6.46 -18.31
CA GLY A 120 -2.44 -6.48 -16.86
C GLY A 120 -1.00 -6.08 -16.51
N ARG A 121 0.00 -6.60 -17.23
CA ARG A 121 1.40 -6.18 -17.06
C ARG A 121 1.62 -4.71 -17.41
N LYS A 122 1.01 -4.21 -18.49
CA LYS A 122 1.08 -2.79 -18.85
C LYS A 122 0.46 -1.91 -17.75
N LEU A 123 -0.66 -2.33 -17.18
CA LEU A 123 -1.31 -1.62 -16.07
C LEU A 123 -0.40 -1.55 -14.85
N LEU A 124 0.19 -2.67 -14.42
CA LEU A 124 1.13 -2.70 -13.30
C LEU A 124 2.31 -1.73 -13.49
N GLY A 125 2.89 -1.68 -14.69
CA GLY A 125 3.98 -0.76 -15.00
C GLY A 125 3.54 0.71 -15.03
N ALA A 126 2.29 1.00 -15.41
CA ALA A 126 1.78 2.37 -15.51
C ALA A 126 1.34 2.95 -14.14
N ILE A 127 0.89 2.14 -13.20
CA ILE A 127 0.36 2.61 -11.89
C ILE A 127 1.33 3.54 -11.16
N PRO A 128 2.64 3.24 -10.99
CA PRO A 128 3.56 4.12 -10.28
C PRO A 128 3.70 5.50 -10.94
N GLU A 129 3.79 5.54 -12.26
CA GLU A 129 3.92 6.79 -13.04
C GLU A 129 2.66 7.63 -12.92
N VAL A 130 1.50 7.04 -13.16
CA VAL A 130 0.20 7.71 -13.03
C VAL A 130 0.01 8.25 -11.62
N THR A 131 0.35 7.47 -10.59
CA THR A 131 0.26 7.90 -9.19
C THR A 131 1.19 9.08 -8.90
N ALA A 132 2.43 9.03 -9.38
CA ALA A 132 3.40 10.12 -9.20
C ALA A 132 2.95 11.41 -9.93
N GLU A 133 2.39 11.30 -11.13
CA GLU A 133 1.84 12.43 -11.86
C GLU A 133 0.60 13.02 -11.18
N ALA A 134 -0.32 12.19 -10.72
CA ALA A 134 -1.51 12.62 -9.98
C ALA A 134 -1.11 13.37 -8.69
N LEU A 135 -0.09 12.88 -7.97
CA LEU A 135 0.42 13.54 -6.78
C LEU A 135 1.04 14.92 -7.10
N ARG A 136 1.87 15.01 -8.14
CA ARG A 136 2.45 16.30 -8.61
C ARG A 136 1.36 17.29 -9.00
N PHE A 137 0.38 16.83 -9.77
CA PHE A 137 -0.78 17.66 -10.13
C PHE A 137 -1.55 18.14 -8.90
N GLY A 138 -1.82 17.24 -7.94
CA GLY A 138 -2.52 17.57 -6.69
C GLY A 138 -1.79 18.64 -5.87
N GLN A 139 -0.45 18.54 -5.76
CA GLN A 139 0.37 19.54 -5.08
C GLN A 139 0.31 20.90 -5.79
N ALA A 140 0.48 20.93 -7.10
CA ALA A 140 0.41 22.16 -7.89
C ALA A 140 -0.99 22.80 -7.85
N TRP A 141 -2.03 21.97 -7.95
CA TRP A 141 -3.43 22.40 -7.81
C TRP A 141 -3.69 23.00 -6.43
N GLY A 142 -3.26 22.32 -5.37
CA GLY A 142 -3.44 22.79 -3.99
C GLY A 142 -2.75 24.14 -3.74
N ALA A 143 -1.50 24.31 -4.20
CA ALA A 143 -0.77 25.57 -4.09
C ALA A 143 -1.48 26.71 -4.84
N ARG A 144 -1.95 26.46 -6.06
CA ARG A 144 -2.70 27.43 -6.88
C ARG A 144 -4.00 27.84 -6.19
N VAL A 145 -4.83 26.87 -5.76
CA VAL A 145 -6.11 27.14 -5.11
C VAL A 145 -5.92 27.88 -3.79
N ALA A 146 -4.90 27.52 -3.01
CA ALA A 146 -4.56 28.23 -1.77
C ALA A 146 -4.17 29.70 -2.06
N GLY A 147 -3.34 29.94 -3.07
CA GLY A 147 -2.97 31.30 -3.49
C GLY A 147 -4.17 32.13 -3.96
N GLU A 148 -5.04 31.56 -4.78
CA GLU A 148 -6.27 32.20 -5.23
C GLU A 148 -7.22 32.52 -4.06
N ALA A 149 -7.39 31.58 -3.11
CA ALA A 149 -8.20 31.77 -1.93
C ALA A 149 -7.66 32.88 -1.02
N VAL A 150 -6.35 32.91 -0.77
CA VAL A 150 -5.68 33.98 -0.01
C VAL A 150 -5.89 35.32 -0.71
N ALA A 151 -5.68 35.40 -2.03
CA ALA A 151 -5.87 36.63 -2.78
C ALA A 151 -7.32 37.12 -2.70
N LYS A 152 -8.29 36.23 -2.88
CA LYS A 152 -9.73 36.50 -2.81
C LYS A 152 -10.18 37.01 -1.45
N HIS A 153 -9.63 36.45 -0.38
CA HIS A 153 -10.04 36.74 0.99
C HIS A 153 -9.08 37.66 1.76
N ARG A 154 -8.10 38.28 1.08
CA ARG A 154 -7.03 39.07 1.67
C ARG A 154 -7.51 40.12 2.68
N ALA A 155 -8.54 40.87 2.36
CA ALA A 155 -9.09 41.88 3.26
C ALA A 155 -9.64 41.28 4.57
N ALA A 156 -10.38 40.19 4.48
CA ALA A 156 -10.92 39.49 5.64
C ALA A 156 -9.83 38.83 6.50
N LEU A 157 -8.77 38.29 5.85
CA LEU A 157 -7.62 37.70 6.55
C LEU A 157 -6.84 38.78 7.32
N ARG A 158 -6.60 39.95 6.69
CA ARG A 158 -5.95 41.09 7.35
C ARG A 158 -6.75 41.62 8.55
N ALA A 159 -8.08 41.73 8.43
CA ALA A 159 -8.94 42.13 9.54
C ALA A 159 -8.87 41.17 10.76
N ARG A 160 -8.42 39.92 10.53
CA ARG A 160 -8.21 38.91 11.57
C ARG A 160 -6.73 38.78 12.02
N GLY A 161 -5.85 39.69 11.57
CA GLY A 161 -4.44 39.74 11.94
C GLY A 161 -3.49 38.85 11.12
N PHE A 162 -3.96 38.25 10.00
CA PHE A 162 -3.11 37.45 9.12
C PHE A 162 -2.54 38.32 7.99
N ASN A 163 -1.22 38.41 7.89
CA ASN A 163 -0.49 39.11 6.82
C ASN A 163 -0.01 38.09 5.75
N LEU A 164 -0.94 37.56 4.94
CA LEU A 164 -0.70 36.62 3.88
C LEU A 164 -0.78 37.32 2.51
#